data_817aaac76b25fa2b5c616d9f900d7510
#
_entry.id   817aaac76b25fa2b5c616d9f900d7510
#
_cell.length_a   1.000
_cell.length_b   1.000
_cell.length_c   1.000
_cell.angle_alpha   90.00
_cell.angle_beta   90.00
_cell.angle_gamma   90.00
#
_symmetry.space_group_name_H-M   'P 1'
#
loop_
_entity.id
_entity.type
_entity.pdbx_description
1 polymer ?
#
loop_
_entity_poly.entity_id
_entity_poly.type
_entity_poly.pdbx_seq_one_letter_code
_entity_poly.pdbx_strand_id
1 'polypeptide(L)'
;MNLFLTGKATEAQDITENAAKEFNSFTSGFWNWFTDISMWSHIAFSALRIVIIFILTRIAIKLINKVIDRSLAGKDKTRLAANPRRLITIRELSKNVVSSVFNFIMIMLILNEFGFNLAPLLAGAGVAGLAISFGAQSIIKDIITGFFIIFEDQFAVGDVIQTGTYKGTVQMVGLRTTRLISWNGEVNIIPNGSIISVTNFSLSNSLAVVDVPMSMDRSLEDARLLVTRATEHMKNDKDEVLDAPEILGIQTLTTGEYSLRIIAKCQPNSRADVERAIHTAIKTQLDRDKEQARLEEERKAVAEVQSAAPQEQQTTGNAPVTGVLKTEVNEKRDPKESND
;
A
#
# COMPACT_ATOMS: atom_id res chain seq x y z
N MET A 1 64.34 -11.57 -93.81
CA MET A 1 64.49 -11.95 -92.39
C MET A 1 64.61 -10.71 -91.44
N ASN A 2 64.91 -9.52 -91.92
CA ASN A 2 65.04 -8.29 -91.12
C ASN A 2 63.74 -7.53 -90.83
N LEU A 3 62.66 -7.74 -91.60
CA LEU A 3 61.35 -7.05 -91.33
C LEU A 3 60.57 -7.64 -90.15
N PHE A 4 60.77 -8.92 -89.82
CA PHE A 4 60.10 -9.59 -88.72
C PHE A 4 60.69 -9.29 -87.29
N LEU A 5 61.95 -8.90 -87.26
CA LEU A 5 62.67 -8.53 -86.06
C LEU A 5 62.40 -7.09 -85.61
N THR A 6 62.13 -6.20 -86.54
CA THR A 6 61.79 -4.77 -86.29
C THR A 6 60.37 -4.65 -85.76
N GLY A 7 59.39 -5.46 -86.25
CA GLY A 7 58.00 -5.42 -85.76
C GLY A 7 57.87 -5.90 -84.27
N LYS A 8 58.63 -6.96 -83.89
CA LYS A 8 58.63 -7.41 -82.48
C LYS A 8 59.32 -6.46 -81.52
N ALA A 9 60.35 -5.76 -81.95
CA ALA A 9 61.02 -4.76 -81.12
C ALA A 9 60.11 -3.53 -80.89
N THR A 10 59.34 -3.11 -81.88
CA THR A 10 58.39 -1.97 -81.77
C THR A 10 57.18 -2.39 -80.84
N GLU A 11 56.67 -3.60 -80.96
CA GLU A 11 55.57 -4.11 -80.10
C GLU A 11 56.02 -4.26 -78.67
N ALA A 12 57.24 -4.70 -78.40
CA ALA A 12 57.81 -4.79 -77.03
C ALA A 12 58.08 -3.37 -76.46
N GLN A 13 58.45 -2.42 -77.25
CA GLN A 13 58.62 -1.00 -76.86
C GLN A 13 57.22 -0.35 -76.52
N ASP A 14 56.19 -0.62 -77.27
CA ASP A 14 54.87 -0.13 -77.04
C ASP A 14 54.26 -0.72 -75.73
N ILE A 15 54.49 -2.00 -75.45
CA ILE A 15 54.06 -2.64 -74.24
C ILE A 15 54.79 -2.05 -73.00
N THR A 16 56.08 -1.81 -73.10
CA THR A 16 56.87 -1.23 -71.98
C THR A 16 56.52 0.25 -71.78
N GLU A 17 56.25 1.01 -72.84
CA GLU A 17 55.84 2.42 -72.77
C GLU A 17 54.42 2.57 -72.15
N ASN A 18 53.49 1.69 -72.57
CA ASN A 18 52.14 1.68 -72.02
C ASN A 18 52.14 1.24 -70.53
N ALA A 19 52.94 0.21 -70.19
CA ALA A 19 53.12 -0.20 -68.77
C ALA A 19 53.75 0.91 -67.91
N ALA A 20 54.71 1.62 -68.43
CA ALA A 20 55.33 2.78 -67.77
C ALA A 20 54.34 3.96 -67.59
N LYS A 21 53.50 4.22 -68.61
CA LYS A 21 52.43 5.25 -68.54
C LYS A 21 51.39 4.89 -67.51
N GLU A 22 50.92 3.63 -67.49
CA GLU A 22 50.01 3.15 -66.48
C GLU A 22 50.60 3.19 -65.04
N PHE A 23 51.85 2.78 -64.88
CA PHE A 23 52.57 2.88 -63.59
C PHE A 23 52.71 4.32 -63.13
N ASN A 24 53.10 5.26 -64.06
CA ASN A 24 53.21 6.65 -63.71
C ASN A 24 51.84 7.31 -63.41
N SER A 25 50.77 6.91 -64.12
CA SER A 25 49.44 7.42 -63.88
C SER A 25 48.93 6.89 -62.50
N PHE A 26 49.25 5.66 -62.16
CA PHE A 26 48.94 5.09 -60.85
C PHE A 26 49.71 5.78 -59.69
N THR A 27 51.01 5.98 -59.89
CA THR A 27 51.86 6.64 -58.86
C THR A 27 51.52 8.12 -58.73
N SER A 28 51.26 8.84 -59.80
CA SER A 28 50.84 10.24 -59.74
C SER A 28 49.43 10.38 -59.12
N GLY A 29 48.53 9.47 -59.48
CA GLY A 29 47.19 9.42 -58.86
C GLY A 29 47.28 9.14 -57.34
N PHE A 30 48.14 8.19 -56.94
CA PHE A 30 48.41 7.90 -55.56
C PHE A 30 49.02 9.10 -54.81
N TRP A 31 50.03 9.74 -55.36
CA TRP A 31 50.66 10.92 -54.76
C TRP A 31 49.68 12.10 -54.65
N ASN A 32 48.90 12.38 -55.71
CA ASN A 32 47.88 13.42 -55.68
C ASN A 32 46.79 13.13 -54.64
N TRP A 33 46.33 11.90 -54.52
CA TRP A 33 45.38 11.48 -53.48
C TRP A 33 45.99 11.68 -52.12
N PHE A 34 47.28 11.26 -51.88
CA PHE A 34 47.93 11.38 -50.59
C PHE A 34 48.28 12.83 -50.20
N THR A 35 48.50 13.72 -51.16
CA THR A 35 48.81 15.14 -50.93
C THR A 35 47.59 16.06 -50.97
N ASP A 36 46.40 15.49 -51.20
CA ASP A 36 45.17 16.28 -51.24
C ASP A 36 44.80 16.76 -49.82
N ILE A 37 45.01 18.07 -49.62
CA ILE A 37 44.69 18.74 -48.31
C ILE A 37 43.23 18.63 -47.99
N SER A 38 42.31 18.52 -48.96
CA SER A 38 40.87 18.37 -48.73
C SER A 38 40.57 17.04 -48.05
N MET A 39 41.22 15.97 -48.46
CA MET A 39 41.08 14.65 -47.86
C MET A 39 41.57 14.63 -46.39
N TRP A 40 42.75 15.21 -46.16
CA TRP A 40 43.29 15.27 -44.80
C TRP A 40 42.44 16.15 -43.86
N SER A 41 41.88 17.24 -44.40
CA SER A 41 40.96 18.08 -43.59
C SER A 41 39.69 17.33 -43.21
N HIS A 42 39.07 16.57 -44.12
CA HIS A 42 37.91 15.74 -43.81
C HIS A 42 38.23 14.69 -42.75
N ILE A 43 39.34 13.97 -42.88
CA ILE A 43 39.79 12.96 -41.90
C ILE A 43 40.06 13.63 -40.55
N ALA A 44 40.71 14.79 -40.53
CA ALA A 44 41.04 15.52 -39.31
C ALA A 44 39.75 16.00 -38.58
N PHE A 45 38.75 16.52 -39.32
CA PHE A 45 37.48 16.94 -38.78
C PHE A 45 36.66 15.75 -38.25
N SER A 46 36.62 14.62 -38.96
CA SER A 46 35.94 13.39 -38.46
C SER A 46 36.64 12.83 -37.23
N ALA A 47 37.97 12.78 -37.21
CA ALA A 47 38.73 12.37 -36.03
C ALA A 47 38.47 13.29 -34.85
N LEU A 48 38.42 14.61 -35.03
CA LEU A 48 38.10 15.57 -33.99
C LEU A 48 36.68 15.35 -33.45
N ARG A 49 35.68 15.10 -34.30
CA ARG A 49 34.31 14.79 -33.89
C ARG A 49 34.24 13.51 -33.06
N ILE A 50 34.93 12.43 -33.47
CA ILE A 50 35.01 11.18 -32.74
C ILE A 50 35.60 11.39 -31.34
N VAL A 51 36.68 12.17 -31.23
CA VAL A 51 37.30 12.53 -29.96
C VAL A 51 36.33 13.32 -29.07
N ILE A 52 35.61 14.28 -29.64
CA ILE A 52 34.58 15.04 -28.90
C ILE A 52 33.45 14.13 -28.42
N ILE A 53 32.92 13.26 -29.28
CA ILE A 53 31.88 12.27 -28.89
C ILE A 53 32.36 11.40 -27.75
N PHE A 54 33.58 10.89 -27.84
CA PHE A 54 34.18 10.07 -26.78
C PHE A 54 34.30 10.82 -25.45
N ILE A 55 34.84 12.03 -25.46
CA ILE A 55 35.02 12.87 -24.27
C ILE A 55 33.66 13.23 -23.65
N LEU A 56 32.68 13.68 -24.48
CA LEU A 56 31.35 14.02 -24.00
C LEU A 56 30.65 12.82 -23.35
N THR A 57 30.74 11.65 -24.00
CA THR A 57 30.16 10.40 -23.43
C THR A 57 30.80 10.03 -22.11
N ARG A 58 32.13 10.12 -22.00
CA ARG A 58 32.84 9.85 -20.74
C ARG A 58 32.47 10.84 -19.64
N ILE A 59 32.31 12.11 -19.97
CA ILE A 59 31.87 13.14 -19.02
C ILE A 59 30.42 12.84 -18.56
N ALA A 60 29.52 12.53 -19.51
CA ALA A 60 28.12 12.19 -19.20
C ALA A 60 28.03 10.98 -18.26
N ILE A 61 28.74 9.88 -18.57
CA ILE A 61 28.79 8.68 -17.71
C ILE A 61 29.31 9.03 -16.31
N LYS A 62 30.40 9.81 -16.22
CA LYS A 62 30.97 10.23 -14.92
C LYS A 62 29.99 11.08 -14.12
N LEU A 63 29.30 12.01 -14.78
CA LEU A 63 28.34 12.88 -14.13
C LEU A 63 27.15 12.10 -13.57
N ILE A 64 26.57 11.22 -14.37
CA ILE A 64 25.42 10.37 -13.96
C ILE A 64 25.85 9.42 -12.86
N ASN A 65 27.00 8.76 -12.97
CA ASN A 65 27.51 7.88 -11.90
C ASN A 65 27.72 8.64 -10.59
N LYS A 66 28.19 9.90 -10.64
CA LYS A 66 28.32 10.76 -9.46
C LYS A 66 26.96 11.12 -8.84
N VAL A 67 25.94 11.34 -9.66
CA VAL A 67 24.55 11.57 -9.19
C VAL A 67 24.02 10.31 -8.52
N ILE A 68 24.21 9.12 -9.13
CA ILE A 68 23.82 7.83 -8.55
C ILE A 68 24.49 7.65 -7.19
N ASP A 69 25.80 7.90 -7.12
CA ASP A 69 26.56 7.77 -5.87
C ASP A 69 26.04 8.69 -4.77
N ARG A 70 25.78 9.96 -5.09
CA ARG A 70 25.25 10.95 -4.14
C ARG A 70 23.82 10.62 -3.68
N SER A 71 22.96 10.18 -4.60
CA SER A 71 21.58 9.85 -4.28
C SER A 71 21.46 8.63 -3.36
N LEU A 72 22.38 7.69 -3.46
CA LEU A 72 22.38 6.48 -2.64
C LEU A 72 23.18 6.66 -1.34
N ALA A 73 24.25 7.47 -1.32
CA ALA A 73 25.04 7.76 -0.12
C ALA A 73 24.27 8.58 0.94
N GLY A 74 23.35 9.47 0.49
CA GLY A 74 22.54 10.29 1.41
C GLY A 74 21.46 9.52 2.19
N LYS A 75 21.16 8.28 1.81
CA LYS A 75 20.12 7.44 2.43
C LYS A 75 20.64 6.46 3.49
N ASP A 76 21.94 6.47 3.78
CA ASP A 76 22.54 5.60 4.82
C ASP A 76 21.99 5.86 6.23
N LYS A 77 21.30 6.98 6.48
CA LYS A 77 20.72 7.35 7.78
C LYS A 77 19.26 6.95 7.99
N THR A 78 18.58 6.39 7.00
CA THR A 78 17.18 5.98 7.08
C THR A 78 17.02 4.48 6.82
N ARG A 79 15.83 3.93 7.03
CA ARG A 79 15.41 2.51 7.00
C ARG A 79 16.03 1.59 5.94
N LEU A 80 16.76 2.13 4.93
CA LEU A 80 17.51 1.37 3.92
C LEU A 80 18.85 0.85 4.43
N ALA A 81 19.37 1.37 5.56
CA ALA A 81 20.60 0.90 6.22
C ALA A 81 20.51 -0.57 6.71
N ALA A 82 19.33 -1.15 6.76
CA ALA A 82 19.13 -2.53 7.23
C ALA A 82 19.79 -3.61 6.34
N ASN A 83 20.15 -3.29 5.07
CA ASN A 83 20.79 -4.24 4.14
C ASN A 83 21.80 -3.55 3.21
N PRO A 84 23.02 -3.25 3.67
CA PRO A 84 24.04 -2.54 2.88
C PRO A 84 24.42 -3.29 1.60
N ARG A 85 24.40 -4.63 1.61
CA ARG A 85 24.69 -5.45 0.43
C ARG A 85 23.75 -5.20 -0.72
N ARG A 86 22.44 -4.99 -0.47
CA ARG A 86 21.44 -4.69 -1.51
C ARG A 86 21.68 -3.32 -2.16
N LEU A 87 22.06 -2.33 -1.38
CA LEU A 87 22.35 -0.99 -1.89
C LEU A 87 23.56 -1.00 -2.83
N ILE A 88 24.63 -1.74 -2.47
CA ILE A 88 25.82 -1.89 -3.31
C ILE A 88 25.42 -2.55 -4.65
N THR A 89 24.66 -3.62 -4.61
CA THR A 89 24.22 -4.31 -5.84
C THR A 89 23.38 -3.41 -6.74
N ILE A 90 22.41 -2.69 -6.19
CA ILE A 90 21.56 -1.77 -6.96
C ILE A 90 22.40 -0.65 -7.57
N ARG A 91 23.34 -0.09 -6.81
CA ARG A 91 24.27 0.95 -7.27
C ARG A 91 25.11 0.48 -8.48
N GLU A 92 25.75 -0.69 -8.35
CA GLU A 92 26.59 -1.22 -9.43
C GLU A 92 25.77 -1.62 -10.65
N LEU A 93 24.61 -2.25 -10.47
CA LEU A 93 23.69 -2.54 -11.57
C LEU A 93 23.25 -1.28 -12.32
N SER A 94 22.84 -0.23 -11.58
CA SER A 94 22.43 1.04 -12.18
C SER A 94 23.56 1.68 -12.99
N LYS A 95 24.79 1.69 -12.48
CA LYS A 95 25.98 2.20 -13.17
C LYS A 95 26.28 1.40 -14.44
N ASN A 96 26.22 0.07 -14.34
CA ASN A 96 26.48 -0.80 -15.48
C ASN A 96 25.44 -0.61 -16.60
N VAL A 97 24.16 -0.53 -16.25
CA VAL A 97 23.09 -0.25 -17.23
C VAL A 97 23.31 1.10 -17.92
N VAL A 98 23.53 2.17 -17.14
CA VAL A 98 23.79 3.51 -17.68
C VAL A 98 25.03 3.49 -18.59
N SER A 99 26.13 2.91 -18.12
CA SER A 99 27.37 2.83 -18.92
C SER A 99 27.17 2.05 -20.22
N SER A 100 26.40 0.94 -20.19
CA SER A 100 26.12 0.14 -21.38
C SER A 100 25.29 0.91 -22.40
N VAL A 101 24.24 1.63 -21.95
CA VAL A 101 23.39 2.45 -22.84
C VAL A 101 24.20 3.57 -23.46
N PHE A 102 24.98 4.33 -22.68
CA PHE A 102 25.80 5.43 -23.22
C PHE A 102 26.92 4.93 -24.14
N ASN A 103 27.56 3.80 -23.84
CA ASN A 103 28.54 3.20 -24.73
C ASN A 103 27.88 2.73 -26.04
N PHE A 104 26.68 2.16 -25.98
CA PHE A 104 25.93 1.80 -27.20
C PHE A 104 25.64 3.03 -28.08
N ILE A 105 25.15 4.13 -27.49
CA ILE A 105 24.92 5.40 -28.21
C ILE A 105 26.23 5.92 -28.76
N MET A 106 27.31 5.90 -28.01
CA MET A 106 28.63 6.33 -28.49
C MET A 106 29.10 5.54 -29.73
N ILE A 107 28.97 4.21 -29.68
CA ILE A 107 29.32 3.34 -30.81
C ILE A 107 28.48 3.71 -32.05
N MET A 108 27.18 3.93 -31.90
CA MET A 108 26.28 4.33 -32.95
C MET A 108 26.72 5.67 -33.57
N LEU A 109 27.06 6.69 -32.75
CA LEU A 109 27.51 7.97 -33.20
C LEU A 109 28.86 7.88 -33.96
N ILE A 110 29.78 7.04 -33.49
CA ILE A 110 31.06 6.79 -34.16
C ILE A 110 30.85 6.09 -35.52
N LEU A 111 29.98 5.07 -35.58
CA LEU A 111 29.63 4.38 -36.84
C LEU A 111 29.04 5.37 -37.88
N ASN A 112 28.18 6.29 -37.41
CA ASN A 112 27.63 7.35 -38.26
C ASN A 112 28.72 8.26 -38.89
N GLU A 113 29.77 8.58 -38.13
CA GLU A 113 30.89 9.40 -38.62
C GLU A 113 31.71 8.65 -39.69
N PHE A 114 31.74 7.31 -39.63
CA PHE A 114 32.31 6.48 -40.69
C PHE A 114 31.40 6.27 -41.89
N GLY A 115 30.22 6.92 -41.93
CA GLY A 115 29.27 6.83 -43.05
C GLY A 115 28.45 5.54 -43.09
N PHE A 116 28.43 4.75 -42.00
CA PHE A 116 27.57 3.57 -41.93
C PHE A 116 26.09 3.97 -41.87
N ASN A 117 25.27 3.28 -42.66
CA ASN A 117 23.81 3.46 -42.56
C ASN A 117 23.28 2.87 -41.25
N LEU A 118 22.87 3.75 -40.32
CA LEU A 118 22.34 3.36 -39.03
C LEU A 118 20.87 2.94 -39.08
N ALA A 119 20.14 3.12 -40.16
CA ALA A 119 18.72 2.83 -40.24
C ALA A 119 18.35 1.38 -39.84
N PRO A 120 19.06 0.33 -40.29
CA PRO A 120 18.79 -1.03 -39.87
C PRO A 120 19.07 -1.28 -38.37
N LEU A 121 20.13 -0.66 -37.84
CA LEU A 121 20.50 -0.79 -36.41
C LEU A 121 19.49 -0.09 -35.52
N LEU A 122 19.03 1.10 -35.90
CA LEU A 122 17.99 1.85 -35.21
C LEU A 122 16.64 1.12 -35.26
N ALA A 123 16.29 0.52 -36.40
CA ALA A 123 15.09 -0.30 -36.53
C ALA A 123 15.14 -1.50 -35.58
N GLY A 124 16.26 -2.24 -35.53
CA GLY A 124 16.48 -3.35 -34.62
C GLY A 124 16.44 -2.92 -33.13
N ALA A 125 17.11 -1.82 -32.81
CA ALA A 125 17.07 -1.24 -31.47
C ALA A 125 15.65 -0.80 -31.07
N GLY A 126 14.86 -0.28 -32.00
CA GLY A 126 13.46 0.08 -31.81
C GLY A 126 12.59 -1.12 -31.45
N VAL A 127 12.74 -2.23 -32.19
CA VAL A 127 12.03 -3.49 -31.89
C VAL A 127 12.44 -4.04 -30.51
N ALA A 128 13.73 -4.03 -30.19
CA ALA A 128 14.23 -4.43 -28.88
C ALA A 128 13.68 -3.52 -27.75
N GLY A 129 13.60 -2.21 -28.01
CA GLY A 129 13.01 -1.22 -27.11
C GLY A 129 11.52 -1.47 -26.84
N LEU A 130 10.75 -1.83 -27.87
CA LEU A 130 9.34 -2.22 -27.72
C LEU A 130 9.19 -3.49 -26.87
N ALA A 131 10.03 -4.50 -27.09
CA ALA A 131 9.99 -5.73 -26.30
C ALA A 131 10.28 -5.46 -24.81
N ILE A 132 11.27 -4.61 -24.50
CA ILE A 132 11.59 -4.18 -23.13
C ILE A 132 10.42 -3.39 -22.54
N SER A 133 9.80 -2.48 -23.33
CA SER A 133 8.68 -1.67 -22.89
C SER A 133 7.46 -2.52 -22.51
N PHE A 134 7.12 -3.52 -23.32
CA PHE A 134 6.06 -4.48 -22.97
C PHE A 134 6.40 -5.29 -21.71
N GLY A 135 7.65 -5.70 -21.55
CA GLY A 135 8.11 -6.40 -20.33
C GLY A 135 8.06 -5.55 -19.08
N ALA A 136 8.20 -4.22 -19.20
CA ALA A 136 8.18 -3.28 -18.09
C ALA A 136 6.80 -2.62 -17.84
N GLN A 137 5.79 -2.91 -18.64
CA GLN A 137 4.49 -2.25 -18.63
C GLN A 137 3.82 -2.27 -17.24
N SER A 138 3.87 -3.40 -16.53
CA SER A 138 3.30 -3.51 -15.19
C SER A 138 4.00 -2.60 -14.18
N ILE A 139 5.32 -2.49 -14.26
CA ILE A 139 6.11 -1.63 -13.37
C ILE A 139 5.76 -0.16 -13.60
N ILE A 140 5.62 0.24 -14.86
CA ILE A 140 5.24 1.62 -15.24
C ILE A 140 3.83 1.92 -14.72
N LYS A 141 2.88 0.99 -14.90
CA LYS A 141 1.53 1.11 -14.37
C LYS A 141 1.53 1.27 -12.85
N ASP A 142 2.31 0.43 -12.13
CA ASP A 142 2.43 0.52 -10.68
C ASP A 142 2.89 1.90 -10.21
N ILE A 143 3.92 2.44 -10.88
CA ILE A 143 4.51 3.74 -10.52
C ILE A 143 3.53 4.89 -10.78
N ILE A 144 2.86 4.88 -11.94
CA ILE A 144 1.88 5.91 -12.30
C ILE A 144 0.70 5.87 -11.34
N THR A 145 0.16 4.69 -11.06
CA THR A 145 -0.95 4.54 -10.10
C THR A 145 -0.52 4.98 -8.70
N GLY A 146 0.67 4.59 -8.24
CA GLY A 146 1.20 5.00 -6.94
C GLY A 146 1.39 6.52 -6.83
N PHE A 147 1.80 7.17 -7.90
CA PHE A 147 1.86 8.63 -7.96
C PHE A 147 0.47 9.27 -7.80
N PHE A 148 -0.55 8.79 -8.54
CA PHE A 148 -1.90 9.34 -8.45
C PHE A 148 -2.56 9.06 -7.09
N ILE A 149 -2.34 7.89 -6.48
CA ILE A 149 -2.82 7.61 -5.12
C ILE A 149 -2.35 8.69 -4.14
N ILE A 150 -1.06 9.07 -4.21
CA ILE A 150 -0.49 10.09 -3.32
C ILE A 150 -0.93 11.50 -3.75
N PHE A 151 -0.97 11.78 -5.05
CA PHE A 151 -1.29 13.12 -5.57
C PHE A 151 -2.75 13.52 -5.35
N GLU A 152 -3.68 12.55 -5.49
CA GLU A 152 -5.12 12.74 -5.28
C GLU A 152 -5.55 12.51 -3.83
N ASP A 153 -4.62 12.11 -2.94
CA ASP A 153 -4.88 11.78 -1.54
C ASP A 153 -6.01 10.77 -1.36
N GLN A 154 -6.00 9.72 -2.19
CA GLN A 154 -7.05 8.69 -2.16
C GLN A 154 -7.09 7.96 -0.83
N PHE A 155 -5.93 7.71 -0.24
CA PHE A 155 -5.74 7.19 1.12
C PHE A 155 -4.32 7.47 1.61
N ALA A 156 -4.16 7.59 2.92
CA ALA A 156 -2.90 7.88 3.61
C ALA A 156 -2.47 6.74 4.53
N VAL A 157 -1.23 6.83 5.06
CA VAL A 157 -0.75 5.91 6.09
C VAL A 157 -1.57 6.08 7.36
N GLY A 158 -2.12 4.97 7.87
CA GLY A 158 -3.02 4.94 9.02
C GLY A 158 -4.48 4.73 8.65
N ASP A 159 -4.89 4.98 7.40
CA ASP A 159 -6.25 4.73 6.95
C ASP A 159 -6.57 3.24 6.91
N VAL A 160 -7.81 2.91 7.22
CA VAL A 160 -8.36 1.57 6.98
C VAL A 160 -9.02 1.56 5.62
N ILE A 161 -8.49 0.73 4.73
CA ILE A 161 -8.99 0.61 3.36
C ILE A 161 -9.30 -0.84 3.00
N GLN A 162 -10.11 -0.97 1.97
CA GLN A 162 -10.35 -2.26 1.31
C GLN A 162 -10.12 -2.10 -0.20
N THR A 163 -9.29 -2.98 -0.77
CA THR A 163 -9.08 -3.11 -2.21
C THR A 163 -9.17 -4.58 -2.61
N GLY A 164 -10.10 -4.91 -3.51
CA GLY A 164 -10.40 -6.28 -3.83
C GLY A 164 -10.77 -7.09 -2.57
N THR A 165 -10.06 -8.18 -2.32
CA THR A 165 -10.26 -9.04 -1.13
C THR A 165 -9.47 -8.60 0.10
N TYR A 166 -8.53 -7.65 -0.05
CA TYR A 166 -7.67 -7.21 1.03
C TYR A 166 -8.28 -6.03 1.79
N LYS A 167 -8.47 -6.19 3.10
CA LYS A 167 -8.88 -5.13 4.01
C LYS A 167 -7.87 -5.01 5.14
N GLY A 168 -7.48 -3.78 5.47
CA GLY A 168 -6.52 -3.51 6.53
C GLY A 168 -6.13 -2.06 6.66
N THR A 169 -5.27 -1.79 7.64
CA THR A 169 -4.70 -0.46 7.86
C THR A 169 -3.49 -0.26 6.94
N VAL A 170 -3.42 0.88 6.28
CA VAL A 170 -2.29 1.27 5.43
C VAL A 170 -1.05 1.49 6.30
N GLN A 171 -0.06 0.61 6.18
CA GLN A 171 1.23 0.74 6.85
C GLN A 171 2.17 1.66 6.08
N MET A 172 2.16 1.55 4.76
CA MET A 172 3.05 2.30 3.89
C MET A 172 2.46 2.41 2.49
N VAL A 173 2.52 3.61 1.92
CA VAL A 173 2.29 3.87 0.50
C VAL A 173 3.65 4.12 -0.14
N GLY A 174 4.08 3.21 -1.00
CA GLY A 174 5.32 3.33 -1.76
C GLY A 174 5.03 3.71 -3.21
N LEU A 175 6.10 4.04 -3.96
CA LEU A 175 5.97 4.40 -5.38
C LEU A 175 5.37 3.26 -6.23
N ARG A 176 5.69 2.01 -5.92
CA ARG A 176 5.26 0.83 -6.69
C ARG A 176 4.28 -0.07 -5.92
N THR A 177 4.34 -0.09 -4.60
CA THR A 177 3.55 -1.01 -3.77
C THR A 177 2.99 -0.31 -2.56
N THR A 178 1.76 -0.66 -2.19
CA THR A 178 1.11 -0.31 -0.94
C THR A 178 1.14 -1.52 0.00
N ARG A 179 1.35 -1.30 1.30
CA ARG A 179 1.32 -2.33 2.35
C ARG A 179 0.14 -2.11 3.26
N LEU A 180 -0.67 -3.15 3.43
CA LEU A 180 -1.78 -3.18 4.35
C LEU A 180 -1.50 -4.19 5.46
N ILE A 181 -1.81 -3.83 6.70
CA ILE A 181 -1.86 -4.77 7.82
C ILE A 181 -3.31 -5.13 8.06
N SER A 182 -3.65 -6.40 7.90
CA SER A 182 -4.96 -6.94 8.25
C SER A 182 -5.15 -6.99 9.78
N TRP A 183 -6.38 -7.08 10.23
CA TRP A 183 -6.72 -7.13 11.67
C TRP A 183 -6.07 -8.33 12.41
N ASN A 184 -5.78 -9.43 11.71
CA ASN A 184 -5.08 -10.62 12.22
C ASN A 184 -3.54 -10.51 12.16
N GLY A 185 -2.98 -9.35 11.74
CA GLY A 185 -1.55 -9.07 11.69
C GLY A 185 -0.85 -9.45 10.38
N GLU A 186 -1.56 -9.99 9.40
CA GLU A 186 -1.00 -10.28 8.07
C GLU A 186 -0.63 -8.99 7.34
N VAL A 187 0.53 -8.99 6.69
CA VAL A 187 0.98 -7.87 5.87
C VAL A 187 0.78 -8.20 4.39
N ASN A 188 -0.17 -7.54 3.76
CA ASN A 188 -0.44 -7.65 2.35
C ASN A 188 0.37 -6.61 1.58
N ILE A 189 1.20 -7.05 0.63
CA ILE A 189 2.01 -6.20 -0.24
C ILE A 189 1.35 -6.19 -1.62
N ILE A 190 0.72 -5.09 -1.97
CA ILE A 190 -0.11 -4.95 -3.15
C ILE A 190 0.59 -4.05 -4.15
N PRO A 191 0.85 -4.51 -5.41
CA PRO A 191 1.31 -3.63 -6.47
C PRO A 191 0.26 -2.53 -6.74
N ASN A 192 0.68 -1.27 -6.80
CA ASN A 192 -0.27 -0.16 -6.95
C ASN A 192 -1.11 -0.27 -8.22
N GLY A 193 -0.53 -0.74 -9.32
CA GLY A 193 -1.24 -0.95 -10.58
C GLY A 193 -2.33 -2.03 -10.54
N SER A 194 -2.40 -2.84 -9.49
CA SER A 194 -3.47 -3.81 -9.25
C SER A 194 -4.61 -3.23 -8.40
N ILE A 195 -4.45 -2.04 -7.82
CA ILE A 195 -5.49 -1.31 -7.10
C ILE A 195 -6.39 -0.64 -8.14
N ILE A 196 -7.52 -1.28 -8.45
CA ILE A 196 -8.50 -0.79 -9.45
C ILE A 196 -9.53 0.11 -8.77
N SER A 197 -9.94 -0.27 -7.57
CA SER A 197 -10.86 0.48 -6.74
C SER A 197 -10.46 0.37 -5.28
N VAL A 198 -10.75 1.41 -4.52
CA VAL A 198 -10.49 1.45 -3.08
C VAL A 198 -11.74 1.94 -2.35
N THR A 199 -12.08 1.26 -1.26
CA THR A 199 -13.05 1.74 -0.28
C THR A 199 -12.25 2.21 0.93
N ASN A 200 -12.31 3.51 1.22
CA ASN A 200 -11.65 4.09 2.39
C ASN A 200 -12.68 4.26 3.53
N PHE A 201 -12.42 3.62 4.68
CA PHE A 201 -13.30 3.65 5.85
C PHE A 201 -12.93 4.75 6.84
N SER A 202 -11.87 5.52 6.57
CA SER A 202 -11.33 6.54 7.46
C SER A 202 -11.65 7.98 7.02
N LEU A 203 -12.08 8.19 5.76
CA LEU A 203 -12.33 9.54 5.22
C LEU A 203 -13.62 10.21 5.71
N SER A 204 -14.63 9.42 6.05
CA SER A 204 -15.94 9.96 6.45
C SER A 204 -16.51 9.20 7.64
N ASN A 205 -17.45 9.84 8.32
CA ASN A 205 -18.19 9.22 9.41
C ASN A 205 -18.88 7.94 8.93
N SER A 206 -18.85 6.93 9.77
CA SER A 206 -19.46 5.63 9.51
C SER A 206 -20.88 5.57 10.07
N LEU A 207 -21.71 4.71 9.51
CA LEU A 207 -23.04 4.40 10.02
C LEU A 207 -23.05 2.96 10.52
N ALA A 208 -23.19 2.78 11.83
CA ALA A 208 -23.44 1.48 12.42
C ALA A 208 -24.90 1.10 12.20
N VAL A 209 -25.17 -0.12 11.73
CA VAL A 209 -26.50 -0.65 11.47
C VAL A 209 -26.64 -1.97 12.20
N VAL A 210 -27.60 -2.05 13.11
CA VAL A 210 -27.84 -3.22 13.93
C VAL A 210 -29.29 -3.67 13.79
N ASP A 211 -29.46 -4.93 13.43
CA ASP A 211 -30.77 -5.58 13.38
C ASP A 211 -30.92 -6.48 14.62
N VAL A 212 -31.85 -6.12 15.48
CA VAL A 212 -32.09 -6.83 16.74
C VAL A 212 -33.33 -7.71 16.64
N PRO A 213 -33.20 -9.05 16.74
CA PRO A 213 -34.35 -9.94 16.72
C PRO A 213 -35.17 -9.80 18.00
N MET A 214 -36.49 -9.69 17.85
CA MET A 214 -37.47 -9.59 18.92
C MET A 214 -38.55 -10.67 18.75
N SER A 215 -39.00 -11.30 19.85
CA SER A 215 -40.12 -12.24 19.79
C SER A 215 -41.43 -11.52 19.47
N MET A 216 -42.31 -12.16 18.70
CA MET A 216 -43.67 -11.67 18.39
C MET A 216 -44.52 -11.47 19.66
N ASP A 217 -44.20 -12.13 20.76
CA ASP A 217 -44.90 -11.97 22.08
C ASP A 217 -44.64 -10.60 22.70
N ARG A 218 -43.53 -9.94 22.31
CA ARG A 218 -43.19 -8.60 22.77
C ARG A 218 -43.83 -7.55 21.84
N SER A 219 -44.56 -6.62 22.45
CA SER A 219 -45.14 -5.51 21.69
C SER A 219 -44.03 -4.63 21.04
N LEU A 220 -44.33 -4.03 19.91
CA LEU A 220 -43.37 -3.11 19.25
C LEU A 220 -43.01 -1.93 20.17
N GLU A 221 -43.96 -1.43 20.96
CA GLU A 221 -43.75 -0.32 21.88
C GLU A 221 -42.78 -0.69 23.00
N ASP A 222 -42.97 -1.88 23.62
CA ASP A 222 -42.06 -2.39 24.65
C ASP A 222 -40.63 -2.62 24.07
N ALA A 223 -40.54 -3.12 22.84
CA ALA A 223 -39.27 -3.31 22.18
C ALA A 223 -38.55 -1.97 21.91
N ARG A 224 -39.29 -0.94 21.49
CA ARG A 224 -38.75 0.41 21.30
C ARG A 224 -38.27 1.01 22.63
N LEU A 225 -39.08 0.93 23.69
CA LEU A 225 -38.71 1.40 25.02
C LEU A 225 -37.44 0.73 25.53
N LEU A 226 -37.33 -0.59 25.38
CA LEU A 226 -36.16 -1.35 25.78
C LEU A 226 -34.90 -0.86 25.05
N VAL A 227 -34.95 -0.74 23.71
CA VAL A 227 -33.84 -0.26 22.91
C VAL A 227 -33.48 1.19 23.27
N THR A 228 -34.46 2.07 23.43
CA THR A 228 -34.23 3.46 23.83
C THR A 228 -33.50 3.53 25.17
N ARG A 229 -34.00 2.80 26.21
CA ARG A 229 -33.33 2.73 27.52
C ARG A 229 -31.90 2.18 27.42
N ALA A 230 -31.73 1.11 26.64
CA ALA A 230 -30.42 0.48 26.44
C ALA A 230 -29.39 1.40 25.79
N THR A 231 -29.83 2.30 24.91
CA THR A 231 -28.94 3.15 24.07
C THR A 231 -28.89 4.63 24.51
N GLU A 232 -29.70 5.04 25.52
CA GLU A 232 -29.86 6.43 25.97
C GLU A 232 -28.50 7.08 26.34
N HIS A 233 -27.62 6.36 27.00
CA HIS A 233 -26.34 6.89 27.48
C HIS A 233 -25.17 6.68 26.50
N MET A 234 -25.36 5.96 25.38
CA MET A 234 -24.27 5.58 24.49
C MET A 234 -23.51 6.77 23.90
N LYS A 235 -24.18 7.87 23.63
CA LYS A 235 -23.53 9.10 23.14
C LYS A 235 -22.56 9.69 24.17
N ASN A 236 -22.87 9.59 25.45
CA ASN A 236 -22.06 10.17 26.52
C ASN A 236 -20.96 9.21 26.97
N ASP A 237 -21.21 7.91 26.89
CA ASP A 237 -20.31 6.86 27.38
C ASP A 237 -19.26 6.44 26.34
N LYS A 238 -19.50 6.73 25.05
CA LYS A 238 -18.67 6.31 23.93
C LYS A 238 -18.33 7.48 23.02
N ASP A 239 -17.08 7.92 23.05
CA ASP A 239 -16.58 8.98 22.18
C ASP A 239 -16.74 8.66 20.68
N GLU A 240 -16.81 7.35 20.35
CA GLU A 240 -16.96 6.87 18.98
C GLU A 240 -18.37 7.11 18.42
N VAL A 241 -19.39 7.33 19.27
CA VAL A 241 -20.78 7.58 18.87
C VAL A 241 -21.03 9.06 18.74
N LEU A 242 -21.28 9.54 17.53
CA LEU A 242 -21.50 10.95 17.23
C LEU A 242 -22.91 11.41 17.56
N ASP A 243 -23.92 10.61 17.22
CA ASP A 243 -25.31 10.88 17.49
C ASP A 243 -25.94 9.71 18.25
N ALA A 244 -26.96 10.02 19.08
CA ALA A 244 -27.71 8.96 19.78
C ALA A 244 -28.29 7.96 18.77
N PRO A 245 -28.23 6.65 19.08
CA PRO A 245 -28.80 5.64 18.20
C PRO A 245 -30.30 5.88 17.92
N GLU A 246 -30.69 5.77 16.66
CA GLU A 246 -32.04 5.99 16.16
C GLU A 246 -32.67 4.66 15.75
N ILE A 247 -33.94 4.44 16.12
CA ILE A 247 -34.72 3.26 15.76
C ILE A 247 -35.49 3.56 14.48
N LEU A 248 -35.11 2.95 13.37
CA LEU A 248 -35.80 3.11 12.08
C LEU A 248 -37.12 2.35 12.00
N GLY A 249 -37.25 1.25 12.73
CA GLY A 249 -38.47 0.43 12.72
C GLY A 249 -38.20 -1.04 12.39
N ILE A 250 -39.27 -1.77 12.02
CA ILE A 250 -39.17 -3.19 11.68
C ILE A 250 -38.54 -3.34 10.29
N GLN A 251 -37.44 -4.10 10.23
CA GLN A 251 -36.76 -4.43 8.98
C GLN A 251 -37.24 -5.74 8.36
N THR A 252 -37.43 -6.77 9.19
CA THR A 252 -37.85 -8.09 8.77
C THR A 252 -38.95 -8.60 9.72
N LEU A 253 -39.97 -9.23 9.14
CA LEU A 253 -41.05 -9.86 9.88
C LEU A 253 -41.16 -11.33 9.44
N THR A 254 -41.00 -12.26 10.42
CA THR A 254 -41.04 -13.70 10.20
C THR A 254 -42.05 -14.34 11.15
N THR A 255 -42.47 -15.57 10.88
CA THR A 255 -43.35 -16.30 11.78
C THR A 255 -42.66 -16.56 13.15
N GLY A 256 -43.01 -15.78 14.18
CA GLY A 256 -42.49 -15.92 15.55
C GLY A 256 -41.49 -14.86 15.98
N GLU A 257 -40.88 -14.09 15.05
CA GLU A 257 -39.97 -13.01 15.38
C GLU A 257 -40.01 -11.85 14.37
N TYR A 258 -39.66 -10.67 14.83
CA TYR A 258 -39.41 -9.52 13.98
C TYR A 258 -38.05 -8.89 14.32
N SER A 259 -37.39 -8.28 13.33
CA SER A 259 -36.13 -7.56 13.59
C SER A 259 -36.35 -6.06 13.61
N LEU A 260 -35.83 -5.40 14.66
CA LEU A 260 -35.87 -3.96 14.81
C LEU A 260 -34.53 -3.38 14.35
N ARG A 261 -34.55 -2.49 13.35
CA ARG A 261 -33.33 -1.84 12.82
C ARG A 261 -33.01 -0.58 13.62
N ILE A 262 -31.77 -0.52 14.09
CA ILE A 262 -31.19 0.59 14.83
C ILE A 262 -30.00 1.11 14.02
N ILE A 263 -29.88 2.41 13.91
CA ILE A 263 -28.71 3.05 13.28
C ILE A 263 -28.04 4.01 14.27
N ALA A 264 -26.73 4.13 14.17
CA ALA A 264 -25.96 5.10 14.93
C ALA A 264 -24.86 5.70 14.06
N LYS A 265 -24.75 7.02 14.00
CA LYS A 265 -23.60 7.68 13.37
C LYS A 265 -22.40 7.57 14.31
N CYS A 266 -21.27 7.14 13.76
CA CYS A 266 -20.06 6.94 14.51
C CYS A 266 -18.84 7.51 13.79
N GLN A 267 -17.76 7.66 14.52
CA GLN A 267 -16.47 8.08 13.97
C GLN A 267 -16.01 7.16 12.86
N PRO A 268 -15.14 7.65 11.95
CA PRO A 268 -14.53 6.81 10.92
C PRO A 268 -13.93 5.54 11.52
N ASN A 269 -14.12 4.42 10.84
CA ASN A 269 -13.60 3.10 11.22
C ASN A 269 -14.14 2.49 12.54
N SER A 270 -15.03 3.18 13.30
CA SER A 270 -15.58 2.69 14.58
C SER A 270 -16.88 1.90 14.43
N ARG A 271 -17.35 1.66 13.20
CA ARG A 271 -18.62 1.00 12.93
C ARG A 271 -18.78 -0.33 13.69
N ALA A 272 -17.78 -1.22 13.57
CA ALA A 272 -17.87 -2.56 14.19
C ALA A 272 -17.85 -2.51 15.73
N ASP A 273 -17.15 -1.55 16.31
CA ASP A 273 -17.09 -1.35 17.75
C ASP A 273 -18.42 -0.84 18.29
N VAL A 274 -19.01 0.13 17.57
CA VAL A 274 -20.34 0.67 17.92
C VAL A 274 -21.44 -0.38 17.73
N GLU A 275 -21.41 -1.18 16.66
CA GLU A 275 -22.35 -2.29 16.47
C GLU A 275 -22.28 -3.28 17.65
N ARG A 276 -21.08 -3.69 18.07
CA ARG A 276 -20.88 -4.57 19.26
C ARG A 276 -21.36 -3.91 20.54
N ALA A 277 -21.11 -2.62 20.71
CA ALA A 277 -21.55 -1.86 21.88
C ALA A 277 -23.09 -1.82 21.96
N ILE A 278 -23.80 -1.59 20.85
CA ILE A 278 -25.26 -1.60 20.79
C ILE A 278 -25.79 -2.99 21.16
N HIS A 279 -25.26 -4.06 20.58
CA HIS A 279 -25.65 -5.43 20.94
C HIS A 279 -25.46 -5.72 22.42
N THR A 280 -24.32 -5.31 22.99
CA THR A 280 -24.01 -5.52 24.41
C THR A 280 -24.95 -4.72 25.31
N ALA A 281 -25.23 -3.46 24.98
CA ALA A 281 -26.14 -2.62 25.75
C ALA A 281 -27.56 -3.19 25.77
N ILE A 282 -28.06 -3.63 24.62
CA ILE A 282 -29.39 -4.25 24.52
C ILE A 282 -29.45 -5.56 25.30
N LYS A 283 -28.43 -6.40 25.20
CA LYS A 283 -28.37 -7.66 25.96
C LYS A 283 -28.35 -7.40 27.47
N THR A 284 -27.55 -6.45 27.92
CA THR A 284 -27.47 -6.07 29.32
C THR A 284 -28.82 -5.55 29.84
N GLN A 285 -29.54 -4.74 29.05
CA GLN A 285 -30.86 -4.25 29.44
C GLN A 285 -31.90 -5.38 29.50
N LEU A 286 -31.88 -6.29 28.52
CA LEU A 286 -32.73 -7.49 28.56
C LEU A 286 -32.52 -8.35 29.81
N ASP A 287 -31.29 -8.54 30.24
CA ASP A 287 -30.98 -9.32 31.43
C ASP A 287 -31.42 -8.60 32.71
N ARG A 288 -31.30 -7.26 32.75
CA ARG A 288 -31.83 -6.46 33.89
C ARG A 288 -33.36 -6.53 33.97
N ASP A 289 -34.05 -6.38 32.85
CA ASP A 289 -35.52 -6.48 32.81
C ASP A 289 -36.01 -7.84 33.28
N LYS A 290 -35.34 -8.93 32.86
CA LYS A 290 -35.66 -10.30 33.32
C LYS A 290 -35.43 -10.46 34.82
N GLU A 291 -34.34 -9.95 35.36
CA GLU A 291 -34.06 -10.05 36.82
C GLU A 291 -35.06 -9.23 37.63
N GLN A 292 -35.44 -8.01 37.15
CA GLN A 292 -36.47 -7.22 37.79
C GLN A 292 -37.83 -7.94 37.82
N ALA A 293 -38.24 -8.54 36.69
CA ALA A 293 -39.46 -9.31 36.61
C ALA A 293 -39.46 -10.49 37.62
N ARG A 294 -38.34 -11.22 37.72
CA ARG A 294 -38.18 -12.31 38.69
C ARG A 294 -38.32 -11.83 40.13
N LEU A 295 -37.67 -10.72 40.48
CA LEU A 295 -37.73 -10.13 41.82
C LEU A 295 -39.13 -9.60 42.15
N GLU A 296 -39.87 -9.09 41.17
CA GLU A 296 -41.27 -8.69 41.36
C GLU A 296 -42.18 -9.86 41.57
N GLU A 297 -41.99 -10.98 40.85
CA GLU A 297 -42.74 -12.22 41.08
C GLU A 297 -42.47 -12.80 42.47
N GLU A 298 -41.19 -12.85 42.91
CA GLU A 298 -40.82 -13.29 44.25
C GLU A 298 -41.46 -12.41 45.34
N ARG A 299 -41.46 -11.06 45.16
CA ARG A 299 -42.10 -10.12 46.09
C ARG A 299 -43.62 -10.32 46.17
N LYS A 300 -44.28 -10.55 45.01
CA LYS A 300 -45.71 -10.83 44.97
C LYS A 300 -46.03 -12.14 45.68
N ALA A 301 -45.25 -13.20 45.44
CA ALA A 301 -45.42 -14.49 46.12
C ALA A 301 -45.22 -14.36 47.61
N VAL A 302 -44.22 -13.64 48.12
CA VAL A 302 -44.00 -13.37 49.55
C VAL A 302 -45.14 -12.55 50.16
N ALA A 303 -45.65 -11.52 49.45
CA ALA A 303 -46.77 -10.72 49.91
C ALA A 303 -48.06 -11.55 50.00
N GLU A 304 -48.28 -12.46 49.05
CA GLU A 304 -49.45 -13.36 49.04
C GLU A 304 -49.41 -14.38 50.26
N VAL A 305 -48.22 -14.94 50.53
CA VAL A 305 -47.99 -15.79 51.69
C VAL A 305 -48.20 -15.04 53.01
N GLN A 306 -47.74 -13.76 53.07
CA GLN A 306 -47.97 -12.93 54.27
C GLN A 306 -49.44 -12.51 54.47
N SER A 307 -50.19 -12.32 53.38
CA SER A 307 -51.62 -12.01 53.48
C SER A 307 -52.49 -13.22 53.80
N ALA A 308 -51.99 -14.45 53.56
CA ALA A 308 -52.68 -15.71 53.84
C ALA A 308 -52.38 -16.26 55.24
N ALA A 309 -51.46 -15.63 55.99
CA ALA A 309 -51.20 -16.04 57.38
C ALA A 309 -52.40 -15.69 58.32
N PRO A 310 -52.97 -16.64 59.11
CA PRO A 310 -54.08 -16.34 60.00
C PRO A 310 -53.67 -15.35 61.08
N GLN A 311 -54.47 -14.33 61.33
CA GLN A 311 -54.35 -13.44 62.48
C GLN A 311 -54.60 -14.29 63.74
N GLU A 312 -53.53 -14.72 64.39
CA GLU A 312 -53.68 -15.24 65.78
C GLU A 312 -54.19 -14.12 66.72
N GLN A 313 -55.38 -14.33 67.23
CA GLN A 313 -56.02 -13.50 68.20
C GLN A 313 -55.12 -13.32 69.46
N GLN A 314 -54.72 -12.07 69.71
CA GLN A 314 -54.14 -11.64 70.96
C GLN A 314 -55.24 -11.81 72.06
N THR A 315 -55.20 -12.92 72.81
CA THR A 315 -55.89 -13.05 74.15
C THR A 315 -54.93 -12.49 75.19
N THR A 316 -55.41 -11.44 75.80
CA THR A 316 -54.88 -10.78 77.00
C THR A 316 -54.68 -11.76 78.14
N GLY A 317 -53.50 -11.83 78.73
CA GLY A 317 -53.19 -12.50 80.01
C GLY A 317 -52.06 -11.78 80.74
N ASN A 318 -52.48 -10.98 81.70
CA ASN A 318 -51.63 -10.16 82.57
C ASN A 318 -51.05 -11.03 83.72
N ALA A 319 -49.74 -11.06 83.93
CA ALA A 319 -49.11 -11.19 85.23
C ALA A 319 -47.57 -11.03 85.18
N PRO A 320 -46.99 -10.37 86.18
CA PRO A 320 -45.56 -9.99 86.20
C PRO A 320 -44.74 -11.00 87.00
N VAL A 321 -43.49 -11.30 86.54
CA VAL A 321 -42.44 -11.83 87.43
C VAL A 321 -41.07 -11.25 87.01
N THR A 322 -40.54 -10.59 87.98
CA THR A 322 -39.20 -10.03 88.19
C THR A 322 -38.15 -11.19 88.13
N GLY A 323 -37.04 -10.95 87.51
CA GLY A 323 -35.87 -11.83 87.62
C GLY A 323 -34.64 -11.25 86.92
N VAL A 324 -33.84 -10.58 87.71
CA VAL A 324 -32.49 -10.10 87.45
C VAL A 324 -31.54 -11.25 87.11
N LEU A 325 -30.67 -11.19 86.17
CA LEU A 325 -29.29 -11.58 86.31
C LEU A 325 -28.43 -11.00 85.16
N LYS A 326 -27.41 -10.29 85.62
CA LYS A 326 -26.21 -9.82 84.93
C LYS A 326 -25.33 -10.99 84.49
N THR A 327 -24.52 -10.73 83.54
CA THR A 327 -23.07 -11.00 83.32
C THR A 327 -22.84 -11.39 81.82
N GLU A 328 -21.87 -11.13 81.14
CA GLU A 328 -20.61 -10.41 81.34
C GLU A 328 -19.97 -10.20 79.92
N VAL A 329 -19.28 -9.13 79.76
CA VAL A 329 -18.32 -8.74 78.77
C VAL A 329 -17.33 -9.86 78.49
N ASN A 330 -17.00 -10.12 77.24
CA ASN A 330 -15.60 -10.40 76.92
C ASN A 330 -15.21 -9.88 75.55
N GLU A 331 -14.40 -8.89 75.61
CA GLU A 331 -13.54 -8.23 74.66
C GLU A 331 -12.32 -9.13 74.41
N LYS A 332 -11.90 -9.33 73.16
CA LYS A 332 -10.49 -9.52 72.74
C LYS A 332 -10.40 -9.46 71.18
N ARG A 333 -9.96 -8.31 70.66
CA ARG A 333 -8.56 -8.03 70.25
C ARG A 333 -8.14 -8.80 69.02
N ASP A 334 -7.99 -7.94 67.97
CA ASP A 334 -6.98 -8.09 66.94
C ASP A 334 -5.58 -8.43 67.47
N PRO A 335 -4.64 -8.96 66.74
CA PRO A 335 -3.92 -8.14 65.78
C PRO A 335 -3.25 -8.82 64.56
N LYS A 336 -3.04 -7.99 63.54
CA LYS A 336 -1.78 -7.75 62.83
C LYS A 336 -1.05 -8.79 61.98
N GLU A 337 -0.68 -8.27 60.84
CA GLU A 337 0.62 -8.43 60.13
C GLU A 337 0.85 -9.76 59.39
N SER A 338 1.47 -9.82 58.29
CA SER A 338 2.27 -8.93 57.41
C SER A 338 2.67 -9.72 56.16
N ASN A 339 3.04 -9.01 55.14
CA ASN A 339 4.07 -9.31 54.10
C ASN A 339 4.06 -10.68 53.36
N ASP A 340 3.92 -10.68 52.05
CA ASP A 340 4.98 -10.53 51.08
C ASP A 340 4.40 -10.22 49.71
#